data_2efcd1ecd8c746078edeca48ed3c6080
#
_entry.id   2efcd1ecd8c746078edeca48ed3c6080
#
_cell.length_a   1.000
_cell.length_b   1.000
_cell.length_c   1.000
_cell.angle_alpha   90.00
_cell.angle_beta   90.00
_cell.angle_gamma   90.00
#
_symmetry.space_group_name_H-M   'P 1'
#
loop_
_entity.id
_entity.type
_entity.pdbx_description
1 polymer ?
#
loop_
_entity_poly.entity_id
_entity_poly.type
_entity_poly.pdbx_seq_one_letter_code
_entity_poly.pdbx_strand_id
1 'polypeptide(L)'
;MIKIGDLQIDKFYLGDKSDAKIYLGDVNVWPKEEEAPETYPYAFKRVSRGGSAYTVDCNSTSSNTVSSADTQSGLGYSDIYDSTSDKTPVSVVFGDCCQSIGDYACSGWTYLSSITISDNVTSLGVQSFYDTHKLEHLKIGSGITQINNSYTFHSTGASASTKPDLDLSANVGLKVGDGSFDSCYFNNMIFPNNCILSSRAFQYCSASTLSFGSGTKISKVGTFSSAFFGSTILNIDLNGVALIGDYAFSNTSGYTSITIPSSVTTFGRYAFNKVSTLNSVTIDYDSNATLGYNQFFSSSITSLTIGSHPTSIGESMFSNCTKLTTLVIPSNISSINSSAFLDCSGLTSITVHNATPPTLGYQVFDNTNNCPIYVPPESVDAYKAASGWSKYASRIQAIPT
;
A
#
# COMPACT_ATOMS: atom_id res chain seq x y z
N MET A 1 -33.64 -30.79 21.83
CA MET A 1 -34.52 -30.75 20.65
C MET A 1 -35.95 -30.45 21.13
N ILE A 2 -36.51 -29.31 20.81
CA ILE A 2 -37.86 -28.94 21.19
C ILE A 2 -38.69 -28.93 19.90
N LYS A 3 -39.89 -29.54 19.95
CA LYS A 3 -40.85 -29.53 18.85
C LYS A 3 -42.02 -28.62 19.20
N ILE A 4 -42.44 -27.77 18.27
CA ILE A 4 -43.69 -27.04 18.34
C ILE A 4 -44.48 -27.42 17.08
N GLY A 5 -45.49 -28.27 17.25
CA GLY A 5 -46.18 -28.91 16.14
C GLY A 5 -45.25 -29.82 15.34
N ASP A 6 -45.32 -29.78 14.03
CA ASP A 6 -44.48 -30.55 13.12
C ASP A 6 -43.13 -29.87 12.79
N LEU A 7 -42.80 -28.75 13.45
CA LEU A 7 -41.60 -27.97 13.20
C LEU A 7 -40.48 -28.37 14.17
N GLN A 8 -39.32 -28.61 13.64
CA GLN A 8 -38.10 -28.95 14.38
C GLN A 8 -37.30 -27.67 14.63
N ILE A 9 -36.99 -27.35 15.89
CA ILE A 9 -36.17 -26.20 16.26
C ILE A 9 -34.74 -26.68 16.48
N ASP A 10 -33.85 -26.26 15.62
CA ASP A 10 -32.45 -26.71 15.63
C ASP A 10 -31.56 -25.89 16.55
N LYS A 11 -31.90 -24.63 16.86
CA LYS A 11 -31.08 -23.75 17.74
C LYS A 11 -31.95 -22.78 18.54
N PHE A 12 -31.55 -22.56 19.80
CA PHE A 12 -32.08 -21.55 20.71
C PHE A 12 -31.00 -20.52 20.99
N TYR A 13 -31.38 -19.28 20.98
CA TYR A 13 -30.59 -18.20 21.53
C TYR A 13 -31.33 -17.66 22.76
N LEU A 14 -30.74 -17.88 23.93
CA LEU A 14 -31.17 -17.24 25.16
C LEU A 14 -30.29 -16.01 25.34
N GLY A 15 -30.84 -14.83 25.11
CA GLY A 15 -30.30 -13.59 25.65
C GLY A 15 -30.34 -13.62 27.17
N ASP A 16 -29.97 -12.54 27.83
CA ASP A 16 -30.09 -12.45 29.28
C ASP A 16 -31.55 -12.74 29.68
N LYS A 17 -31.78 -13.33 30.83
CA LYS A 17 -32.96 -14.10 31.21
C LYS A 17 -34.35 -13.50 30.93
N SER A 18 -34.46 -12.24 30.59
CA SER A 18 -35.73 -11.57 30.23
C SER A 18 -36.09 -11.56 28.75
N ASP A 19 -35.16 -12.00 27.84
CA ASP A 19 -35.20 -11.60 26.44
C ASP A 19 -34.96 -12.73 25.46
N ALA A 20 -35.34 -13.95 25.81
CA ALA A 20 -35.27 -15.12 24.93
C ALA A 20 -36.12 -14.90 23.67
N LYS A 21 -35.47 -14.99 22.49
CA LYS A 21 -36.14 -15.00 21.19
C LYS A 21 -35.98 -16.36 20.52
N ILE A 22 -37.04 -16.88 19.99
CA ILE A 22 -37.06 -18.13 19.22
C ILE A 22 -37.34 -17.79 17.75
N TYR A 23 -36.45 -18.22 16.87
CA TYR A 23 -36.56 -18.03 15.43
C TYR A 23 -36.77 -19.38 14.74
N LEU A 24 -37.64 -19.41 13.78
CA LEU A 24 -37.83 -20.50 12.81
C LEU A 24 -37.55 -19.92 11.41
N GLY A 25 -36.36 -20.17 10.92
CA GLY A 25 -35.90 -19.47 9.72
C GLY A 25 -35.82 -17.96 9.99
N ASP A 26 -36.44 -17.18 9.13
CA ASP A 26 -36.48 -15.71 9.22
C ASP A 26 -37.64 -15.16 10.05
N VAL A 27 -38.43 -16.04 10.68
CA VAL A 27 -39.65 -15.64 11.43
C VAL A 27 -39.36 -15.69 12.93
N ASN A 28 -39.49 -14.54 13.62
CA ASN A 28 -39.51 -14.50 15.08
C ASN A 28 -40.80 -15.13 15.59
N VAL A 29 -40.72 -16.25 16.27
CA VAL A 29 -41.89 -17.00 16.76
C VAL A 29 -42.15 -16.75 18.25
N TRP A 30 -41.21 -16.13 18.97
CA TRP A 30 -41.47 -15.77 20.38
C TRP A 30 -40.33 -14.86 20.95
N PRO A 31 -40.70 -13.78 21.68
CA PRO A 31 -41.99 -13.11 21.66
C PRO A 31 -42.31 -12.53 20.26
N LYS A 32 -43.59 -12.25 20.01
CA LYS A 32 -44.00 -11.58 18.76
C LYS A 32 -43.38 -10.19 18.70
N GLU A 33 -43.16 -9.70 17.46
CA GLU A 33 -42.44 -8.43 17.19
C GLU A 33 -42.98 -7.20 17.94
N GLU A 34 -44.25 -7.22 18.33
CA GLU A 34 -44.91 -6.11 19.08
C GLU A 34 -44.49 -5.99 20.54
N GLU A 35 -43.80 -6.98 21.12
CA GLU A 35 -43.41 -7.04 22.53
C GLU A 35 -41.89 -7.01 22.76
N ALA A 36 -41.09 -6.70 21.72
CA ALA A 36 -39.65 -6.66 21.86
C ALA A 36 -39.22 -5.47 22.76
N PRO A 37 -38.47 -5.68 23.85
CA PRO A 37 -38.00 -4.58 24.67
C PRO A 37 -37.02 -3.68 23.91
N GLU A 38 -37.18 -2.37 24.09
CA GLU A 38 -36.44 -1.29 23.39
C GLU A 38 -34.91 -1.24 23.67
N THR A 39 -34.30 -2.24 24.29
CA THR A 39 -32.97 -2.08 24.89
C THR A 39 -31.99 -3.21 24.62
N TYR A 40 -31.67 -3.49 23.32
CA TYR A 40 -30.45 -4.23 23.00
C TYR A 40 -29.48 -3.33 22.24
N PRO A 41 -28.21 -3.25 22.66
CA PRO A 41 -27.22 -2.42 21.96
C PRO A 41 -26.88 -2.96 20.56
N TYR A 42 -27.04 -4.26 20.29
CA TYR A 42 -26.72 -4.85 18.99
C TYR A 42 -27.61 -6.04 18.65
N ALA A 43 -28.13 -6.09 17.41
CA ALA A 43 -28.82 -7.24 16.87
C ALA A 43 -28.08 -7.77 15.64
N PHE A 44 -27.62 -9.02 15.68
CA PHE A 44 -27.15 -9.73 14.49
C PHE A 44 -28.35 -10.36 13.79
N LYS A 45 -28.56 -9.98 12.52
CA LYS A 45 -29.62 -10.60 11.70
C LYS A 45 -28.97 -11.51 10.66
N ARG A 46 -29.26 -12.80 10.72
CA ARG A 46 -28.89 -13.74 9.65
C ARG A 46 -29.84 -13.55 8.47
N VAL A 47 -29.32 -13.21 7.28
CA VAL A 47 -30.13 -12.78 6.14
C VAL A 47 -30.45 -13.92 5.16
N SER A 48 -29.76 -15.07 5.19
CA SER A 48 -30.14 -16.19 4.32
C SER A 48 -29.71 -17.58 4.81
N ARG A 49 -30.53 -18.58 4.44
CA ARG A 49 -30.24 -20.00 4.63
C ARG A 49 -29.33 -20.47 3.48
N GLY A 50 -28.13 -20.90 3.76
CA GLY A 50 -27.18 -21.40 2.74
C GLY A 50 -26.06 -20.44 2.36
N GLY A 51 -26.13 -19.19 2.84
CA GLY A 51 -25.04 -18.23 2.88
C GLY A 51 -25.03 -17.58 4.25
N SER A 52 -23.88 -17.37 4.81
CA SER A 52 -23.77 -16.71 6.12
C SER A 52 -23.58 -15.22 5.89
N ALA A 53 -24.67 -14.50 5.61
CA ALA A 53 -24.66 -13.04 5.57
C ALA A 53 -25.16 -12.51 6.92
N TYR A 54 -24.35 -11.63 7.54
CA TYR A 54 -24.69 -11.01 8.83
C TYR A 54 -24.72 -9.50 8.66
N THR A 55 -25.78 -8.87 9.12
CA THR A 55 -25.85 -7.42 9.26
C THR A 55 -25.77 -7.09 10.74
N VAL A 56 -24.87 -6.20 11.09
CA VAL A 56 -24.78 -5.63 12.44
C VAL A 56 -25.68 -4.41 12.47
N ASP A 57 -26.87 -4.57 13.06
CA ASP A 57 -27.79 -3.48 13.31
C ASP A 57 -27.66 -3.06 14.78
N CYS A 58 -27.35 -1.79 15.03
CA CYS A 58 -27.31 -1.24 16.38
C CYS A 58 -28.70 -0.71 16.77
N ASN A 59 -29.26 -1.19 17.84
CA ASN A 59 -30.39 -0.52 18.45
C ASN A 59 -29.92 0.66 19.32
N SER A 60 -30.48 1.79 19.12
CA SER A 60 -30.04 3.17 19.24
C SER A 60 -29.79 3.74 20.62
N THR A 61 -29.36 3.04 21.67
CA THR A 61 -29.46 3.69 22.99
C THR A 61 -28.24 3.80 23.88
N SER A 62 -27.07 3.16 23.63
CA SER A 62 -25.96 3.41 24.56
C SER A 62 -24.51 3.27 24.07
N SER A 63 -24.26 2.56 22.99
CA SER A 63 -22.91 2.49 22.41
C SER A 63 -22.97 2.09 20.94
N ASN A 64 -22.48 2.95 20.06
CA ASN A 64 -22.40 2.68 18.63
C ASN A 64 -21.09 1.96 18.25
N THR A 65 -20.43 1.35 19.24
CA THR A 65 -19.19 0.56 19.06
C THR A 65 -19.50 -0.92 19.08
N VAL A 66 -19.09 -1.64 18.04
CA VAL A 66 -19.17 -3.10 17.98
C VAL A 66 -17.88 -3.68 18.55
N SER A 67 -17.97 -4.42 19.64
CA SER A 67 -16.82 -5.08 20.28
C SER A 67 -16.65 -6.54 19.83
N SER A 68 -15.51 -7.14 20.17
CA SER A 68 -15.29 -8.59 19.95
C SER A 68 -16.27 -9.43 20.76
N ALA A 69 -16.70 -8.98 21.95
CA ALA A 69 -17.70 -9.66 22.75
C ALA A 69 -19.07 -9.67 22.05
N ASP A 70 -19.44 -8.56 21.40
CA ASP A 70 -20.71 -8.47 20.67
C ASP A 70 -20.71 -9.40 19.45
N THR A 71 -19.63 -9.43 18.68
CA THR A 71 -19.50 -10.31 17.51
C THR A 71 -19.47 -11.78 17.94
N GLN A 72 -18.76 -12.14 19.00
CA GLN A 72 -18.69 -13.51 19.51
C GLN A 72 -20.01 -13.98 20.10
N SER A 73 -20.74 -13.13 20.84
CA SER A 73 -22.00 -13.49 21.45
C SER A 73 -23.14 -13.61 20.44
N GLY A 74 -23.13 -12.78 19.40
CA GLY A 74 -24.18 -12.76 18.37
C GLY A 74 -24.09 -13.89 17.35
N LEU A 75 -22.88 -14.40 17.08
CA LEU A 75 -22.66 -15.39 16.02
C LEU A 75 -22.50 -16.83 16.53
N GLY A 76 -22.34 -17.03 17.83
CA GLY A 76 -21.97 -18.32 18.42
C GLY A 76 -20.52 -18.70 18.10
N TYR A 77 -19.76 -19.07 19.12
CA TYR A 77 -18.31 -19.36 19.01
C TYR A 77 -17.99 -20.47 18.01
N SER A 78 -18.90 -21.43 17.79
CA SER A 78 -18.76 -22.55 16.86
C SER A 78 -18.83 -22.14 15.40
N ASP A 79 -19.56 -21.10 15.06
CA ASP A 79 -19.79 -20.71 13.66
C ASP A 79 -18.60 -19.94 13.07
N ILE A 80 -17.73 -19.37 13.92
CA ILE A 80 -16.59 -18.53 13.53
C ILE A 80 -15.28 -19.32 13.48
N TYR A 81 -15.11 -20.26 14.43
CA TYR A 81 -13.85 -21.00 14.63
C TYR A 81 -13.96 -22.50 14.31
N ASP A 82 -15.12 -23.02 13.86
CA ASP A 82 -15.22 -24.45 13.59
C ASP A 82 -14.37 -24.86 12.40
N SER A 83 -13.26 -25.51 12.73
CA SER A 83 -12.32 -26.09 11.77
C SER A 83 -12.85 -27.34 11.07
N THR A 84 -14.05 -27.82 11.37
CA THR A 84 -14.41 -29.21 11.06
C THR A 84 -15.59 -29.45 10.13
N SER A 85 -16.56 -28.57 9.95
CA SER A 85 -17.75 -28.98 9.19
C SER A 85 -18.47 -27.96 8.30
N ASP A 86 -18.45 -26.66 8.57
CA ASP A 86 -19.17 -25.70 7.74
C ASP A 86 -18.25 -24.60 7.19
N LYS A 87 -17.71 -24.86 5.98
CA LYS A 87 -16.82 -23.94 5.24
C LYS A 87 -17.59 -22.91 4.43
N THR A 88 -18.80 -22.52 4.85
CA THR A 88 -19.59 -21.52 4.13
C THR A 88 -18.95 -20.14 4.26
N PRO A 89 -18.85 -19.39 3.14
CA PRO A 89 -18.37 -18.00 3.19
C PRO A 89 -19.25 -17.14 4.10
N VAL A 90 -18.62 -16.31 4.94
CA VAL A 90 -19.31 -15.40 5.87
C VAL A 90 -19.23 -13.98 5.32
N SER A 91 -20.37 -13.28 5.28
CA SER A 91 -20.42 -11.84 4.94
C SER A 91 -20.87 -11.04 6.16
N VAL A 92 -20.17 -9.93 6.43
CA VAL A 92 -20.52 -9.01 7.54
C VAL A 92 -20.73 -7.60 6.99
N VAL A 93 -21.85 -6.99 7.37
CA VAL A 93 -22.20 -5.61 7.05
C VAL A 93 -22.29 -4.82 8.36
N PHE A 94 -21.43 -3.82 8.54
CA PHE A 94 -21.55 -2.83 9.61
C PHE A 94 -22.39 -1.68 9.07
N GLY A 95 -23.69 -1.66 9.46
CA GLY A 95 -24.68 -0.73 8.94
C GLY A 95 -24.54 0.71 9.46
N ASP A 96 -25.46 1.56 9.05
CA ASP A 96 -25.38 3.01 9.30
C ASP A 96 -25.51 3.43 10.76
N CYS A 97 -25.99 2.55 11.61
CA CYS A 97 -26.02 2.76 13.05
C CYS A 97 -24.65 2.62 13.72
N CYS A 98 -23.72 1.89 13.09
CA CYS A 98 -22.37 1.68 13.63
C CYS A 98 -21.53 2.94 13.46
N GLN A 99 -20.94 3.45 14.54
CA GLN A 99 -19.99 4.57 14.54
C GLN A 99 -18.55 4.11 14.72
N SER A 100 -18.34 2.99 15.39
CA SER A 100 -17.01 2.42 15.58
C SER A 100 -17.03 0.89 15.61
N ILE A 101 -15.93 0.29 15.16
CA ILE A 101 -15.65 -1.13 15.24
C ILE A 101 -14.52 -1.27 16.26
N GLY A 102 -14.76 -2.03 17.33
CA GLY A 102 -13.85 -2.18 18.45
C GLY A 102 -12.66 -3.08 18.17
N ASP A 103 -11.78 -3.19 19.15
CA ASP A 103 -10.59 -4.05 19.08
C ASP A 103 -10.98 -5.51 18.92
N TYR A 104 -10.27 -6.22 18.04
CA TYR A 104 -10.43 -7.65 17.77
C TYR A 104 -11.83 -8.07 17.28
N ALA A 105 -12.69 -7.15 16.84
CA ALA A 105 -14.10 -7.44 16.54
C ALA A 105 -14.32 -8.64 15.61
N CYS A 106 -13.54 -8.75 14.53
CA CYS A 106 -13.57 -9.88 13.59
C CYS A 106 -12.21 -10.57 13.47
N SER A 107 -11.36 -10.46 14.48
CA SER A 107 -10.02 -11.06 14.47
C SER A 107 -10.10 -12.59 14.40
N GLY A 108 -9.35 -13.19 13.48
CA GLY A 108 -9.30 -14.64 13.30
C GLY A 108 -10.51 -15.23 12.58
N TRP A 109 -11.39 -14.42 11.99
CA TRP A 109 -12.51 -14.91 11.20
C TRP A 109 -12.02 -15.42 9.83
N THR A 110 -11.40 -16.58 9.83
CA THR A 110 -10.71 -17.13 8.65
C THR A 110 -11.63 -17.44 7.47
N TYR A 111 -12.94 -17.61 7.69
CA TYR A 111 -13.95 -17.84 6.65
C TYR A 111 -14.69 -16.57 6.23
N LEU A 112 -14.34 -15.41 6.78
CA LEU A 112 -14.91 -14.13 6.38
C LEU A 112 -14.53 -13.83 4.94
N SER A 113 -15.54 -13.81 4.04
CA SER A 113 -15.33 -13.58 2.61
C SER A 113 -15.73 -12.17 2.16
N SER A 114 -16.58 -11.49 2.92
CA SER A 114 -17.06 -10.15 2.58
C SER A 114 -17.22 -9.28 3.81
N ILE A 115 -16.68 -8.06 3.72
CA ILE A 115 -16.85 -6.99 4.72
C ILE A 115 -17.40 -5.77 4.02
N THR A 116 -18.47 -5.19 4.58
CA THR A 116 -18.96 -3.86 4.22
C THR A 116 -19.02 -2.99 5.46
N ILE A 117 -18.30 -1.88 5.44
CA ILE A 117 -18.27 -0.86 6.50
C ILE A 117 -18.99 0.36 5.96
N SER A 118 -20.04 0.84 6.66
CA SER A 118 -20.83 2.01 6.22
C SER A 118 -20.05 3.31 6.38
N ASP A 119 -20.55 4.37 5.73
CA ASP A 119 -19.96 5.70 5.78
C ASP A 119 -20.06 6.36 7.17
N ASN A 120 -20.92 5.86 8.07
CA ASN A 120 -21.06 6.36 9.43
C ASN A 120 -20.01 5.83 10.40
N VAL A 121 -19.29 4.77 10.04
CA VAL A 121 -18.18 4.26 10.86
C VAL A 121 -16.99 5.21 10.73
N THR A 122 -16.52 5.72 11.85
CA THR A 122 -15.43 6.70 11.91
C THR A 122 -14.14 6.15 12.48
N SER A 123 -14.19 4.98 13.14
CA SER A 123 -13.00 4.36 13.75
C SER A 123 -13.00 2.85 13.68
N LEU A 124 -11.79 2.29 13.51
CA LEU A 124 -11.49 0.87 13.54
C LEU A 124 -10.51 0.58 14.69
N GLY A 125 -10.82 -0.42 15.48
CA GLY A 125 -9.99 -0.86 16.60
C GLY A 125 -8.76 -1.66 16.19
N VAL A 126 -7.92 -1.94 17.19
CA VAL A 126 -6.71 -2.76 17.06
C VAL A 126 -7.10 -4.15 16.59
N GLN A 127 -6.40 -4.65 15.55
CA GLN A 127 -6.58 -6.00 15.01
C GLN A 127 -8.05 -6.37 14.72
N SER A 128 -8.92 -5.40 14.44
CA SER A 128 -10.36 -5.64 14.27
C SER A 128 -10.68 -6.62 13.14
N PHE A 129 -9.81 -6.74 12.13
CA PHE A 129 -9.93 -7.68 11.00
C PHE A 129 -8.64 -8.48 10.77
N TYR A 130 -7.89 -8.75 11.84
CA TYR A 130 -6.67 -9.53 11.80
C TYR A 130 -6.95 -10.97 11.34
N ASP A 131 -6.12 -11.53 10.44
CA ASP A 131 -6.22 -12.91 9.93
C ASP A 131 -7.54 -13.25 9.21
N THR A 132 -8.11 -12.32 8.47
CA THR A 132 -9.26 -12.57 7.58
C THR A 132 -8.80 -13.12 6.22
N HIS A 133 -8.19 -14.29 6.22
CA HIS A 133 -7.44 -14.84 5.09
C HIS A 133 -8.25 -15.09 3.82
N LYS A 134 -9.55 -15.36 3.93
CA LYS A 134 -10.43 -15.68 2.79
C LYS A 134 -11.25 -14.50 2.29
N LEU A 135 -10.91 -13.28 2.72
CA LEU A 135 -11.64 -12.10 2.31
C LEU A 135 -11.50 -11.87 0.80
N GLU A 136 -12.62 -11.81 0.09
CA GLU A 136 -12.75 -11.58 -1.35
C GLU A 136 -13.39 -10.22 -1.68
N HIS A 137 -14.15 -9.65 -0.73
CA HIS A 137 -14.83 -8.38 -0.89
C HIS A 137 -14.62 -7.48 0.32
N LEU A 138 -14.07 -6.30 0.10
CA LEU A 138 -13.83 -5.31 1.14
C LEU A 138 -14.35 -3.93 0.70
N LYS A 139 -15.34 -3.41 1.43
CA LYS A 139 -15.80 -2.04 1.28
C LYS A 139 -15.56 -1.28 2.58
N ILE A 140 -14.80 -0.19 2.50
CA ILE A 140 -14.52 0.72 3.61
C ILE A 140 -15.25 2.03 3.35
N GLY A 141 -16.14 2.42 4.28
CA GLY A 141 -16.93 3.64 4.18
C GLY A 141 -16.10 4.92 4.28
N SER A 142 -16.60 5.99 3.69
CA SER A 142 -15.91 7.28 3.58
C SER A 142 -15.74 8.02 4.93
N GLY A 143 -16.45 7.60 5.99
CA GLY A 143 -16.30 8.15 7.34
C GLY A 143 -14.96 7.85 8.00
N ILE A 144 -14.23 6.83 7.53
CA ILE A 144 -12.90 6.49 8.05
C ILE A 144 -11.88 7.53 7.58
N THR A 145 -11.39 8.34 8.49
CA THR A 145 -10.32 9.34 8.25
C THR A 145 -8.95 8.87 8.73
N GLN A 146 -8.92 7.82 9.55
CA GLN A 146 -7.68 7.22 10.04
C GLN A 146 -7.88 5.71 10.25
N ILE A 147 -6.94 4.90 9.72
CA ILE A 147 -6.76 3.50 10.07
C ILE A 147 -5.57 3.44 11.02
N ASN A 148 -5.83 3.07 12.26
CA ASN A 148 -4.84 3.16 13.34
C ASN A 148 -3.69 2.17 13.16
N ASN A 149 -2.59 2.43 13.85
CA ASN A 149 -1.49 1.49 14.00
C ASN A 149 -2.02 0.21 14.66
N SER A 150 -1.43 -0.94 14.36
CA SER A 150 -1.69 -2.20 15.05
C SER A 150 -2.46 -3.24 14.26
N TYR A 151 -1.99 -3.52 13.02
CA TYR A 151 -2.39 -4.73 12.31
C TYR A 151 -3.90 -4.88 12.09
N THR A 152 -4.61 -3.75 11.85
CA THR A 152 -6.08 -3.73 11.69
C THR A 152 -6.57 -4.77 10.67
N PHE A 153 -5.88 -4.91 9.53
CA PHE A 153 -6.18 -5.83 8.43
C PHE A 153 -5.03 -6.80 8.12
N HIS A 154 -4.19 -7.13 9.09
CA HIS A 154 -3.06 -8.04 8.86
C HIS A 154 -3.48 -9.37 8.22
N SER A 155 -2.72 -9.85 7.23
CA SER A 155 -2.96 -11.12 6.52
C SER A 155 -4.32 -11.26 5.83
N THR A 156 -4.99 -10.15 5.53
CA THR A 156 -6.27 -10.14 4.81
C THR A 156 -6.09 -10.66 3.38
N GLY A 157 -7.01 -11.50 2.92
CA GLY A 157 -7.05 -12.04 1.55
C GLY A 157 -5.96 -13.06 1.21
N ALA A 158 -5.13 -13.51 2.16
CA ALA A 158 -4.00 -14.40 1.91
C ALA A 158 -4.39 -15.72 1.21
N SER A 159 -5.52 -16.31 1.59
CA SER A 159 -6.05 -17.57 1.04
C SER A 159 -7.32 -17.39 0.23
N ALA A 160 -7.72 -16.16 -0.11
CA ALA A 160 -8.89 -15.90 -0.92
C ALA A 160 -8.71 -16.41 -2.35
N SER A 161 -9.79 -16.97 -2.94
CA SER A 161 -9.79 -17.42 -4.34
C SER A 161 -9.68 -16.24 -5.28
N THR A 162 -10.40 -15.16 -4.96
CA THR A 162 -10.30 -13.85 -5.62
C THR A 162 -9.78 -12.85 -4.61
N LYS A 163 -8.73 -12.12 -4.95
CA LYS A 163 -8.19 -11.10 -4.05
C LYS A 163 -9.12 -9.88 -4.01
N PRO A 164 -9.42 -9.31 -2.83
CA PRO A 164 -10.25 -8.12 -2.73
C PRO A 164 -9.58 -6.90 -3.37
N ASP A 165 -10.38 -5.96 -3.83
CA ASP A 165 -9.93 -4.60 -4.10
C ASP A 165 -9.92 -3.80 -2.78
N LEU A 166 -8.92 -2.94 -2.61
CA LEU A 166 -8.86 -1.93 -1.58
C LEU A 166 -9.06 -0.56 -2.22
N ASP A 167 -10.31 -0.11 -2.29
CA ASP A 167 -10.64 1.22 -2.80
C ASP A 167 -10.91 2.18 -1.63
N LEU A 168 -9.98 3.09 -1.43
CA LEU A 168 -10.02 4.15 -0.42
C LEU A 168 -10.22 5.53 -1.04
N SER A 169 -10.54 5.61 -2.33
CA SER A 169 -10.60 6.88 -3.09
C SER A 169 -11.55 7.92 -2.49
N ALA A 170 -12.61 7.48 -1.80
CA ALA A 170 -13.56 8.35 -1.10
C ALA A 170 -13.04 8.94 0.23
N ASN A 171 -11.97 8.39 0.82
CA ASN A 171 -11.46 8.75 2.14
C ASN A 171 -10.39 9.86 2.06
N VAL A 172 -10.74 11.02 1.52
CA VAL A 172 -9.80 12.13 1.29
C VAL A 172 -9.06 12.53 2.56
N GLY A 173 -7.72 12.62 2.48
CA GLY A 173 -6.88 12.95 3.63
C GLY A 173 -6.64 11.80 4.60
N LEU A 174 -6.99 10.57 4.21
CA LEU A 174 -6.83 9.36 5.04
C LEU A 174 -5.40 9.22 5.58
N LYS A 175 -5.29 8.87 6.84
CA LYS A 175 -4.04 8.47 7.49
C LYS A 175 -4.05 6.97 7.72
N VAL A 176 -3.11 6.25 7.10
CA VAL A 176 -2.91 4.82 7.32
C VAL A 176 -1.73 4.62 8.26
N GLY A 177 -2.00 4.02 9.40
CA GLY A 177 -1.03 3.82 10.48
C GLY A 177 -0.04 2.68 10.24
N ASP A 178 0.92 2.54 11.15
CA ASP A 178 1.99 1.55 11.07
C ASP A 178 1.42 0.11 11.14
N GLY A 179 1.81 -0.72 10.16
CA GLY A 179 1.42 -2.13 10.09
C GLY A 179 -0.06 -2.40 9.82
N SER A 180 -0.86 -1.38 9.49
CA SER A 180 -2.32 -1.53 9.37
C SER A 180 -2.75 -2.61 8.39
N PHE A 181 -2.04 -2.77 7.27
CA PHE A 181 -2.27 -3.75 6.21
C PHE A 181 -1.05 -4.64 5.97
N ASP A 182 -0.24 -4.90 6.99
CA ASP A 182 0.93 -5.79 6.85
C ASP A 182 0.50 -7.17 6.34
N SER A 183 1.27 -7.72 5.39
CA SER A 183 1.07 -9.06 4.82
C SER A 183 -0.31 -9.27 4.14
N CYS A 184 -0.94 -8.23 3.63
CA CYS A 184 -2.23 -8.31 2.94
C CYS A 184 -2.08 -8.60 1.45
N TYR A 185 -3.17 -9.15 0.86
CA TYR A 185 -3.23 -9.55 -0.53
C TYR A 185 -4.43 -8.92 -1.21
N PHE A 186 -4.16 -7.99 -2.14
CA PHE A 186 -5.19 -7.26 -2.88
C PHE A 186 -5.05 -7.49 -4.39
N ASN A 187 -6.13 -7.25 -5.12
CA ASN A 187 -6.09 -7.11 -6.56
C ASN A 187 -5.69 -5.67 -6.91
N ASN A 188 -6.52 -4.70 -6.58
CA ASN A 188 -6.22 -3.29 -6.79
C ASN A 188 -6.16 -2.54 -5.46
N MET A 189 -5.21 -1.60 -5.34
CA MET A 189 -5.14 -0.64 -4.24
C MET A 189 -5.24 0.78 -4.80
N ILE A 190 -6.28 1.51 -4.40
CA ILE A 190 -6.56 2.89 -4.84
C ILE A 190 -6.60 3.80 -3.62
N PHE A 191 -5.67 4.75 -3.57
CA PHE A 191 -5.54 5.69 -2.45
C PHE A 191 -6.14 7.05 -2.78
N PRO A 192 -6.74 7.74 -1.77
CA PRO A 192 -7.38 9.02 -1.95
C PRO A 192 -6.38 10.18 -2.10
N ASN A 193 -6.91 11.36 -2.46
CA ASN A 193 -6.13 12.59 -2.42
C ASN A 193 -5.64 12.90 -0.99
N ASN A 194 -4.43 13.47 -0.89
CA ASN A 194 -3.79 13.86 0.38
C ASN A 194 -3.62 12.73 1.39
N CYS A 195 -3.58 11.48 0.94
CA CYS A 195 -3.35 10.31 1.80
C CYS A 195 -1.96 10.37 2.45
N ILE A 196 -1.86 9.90 3.69
CA ILE A 196 -0.59 9.75 4.41
C ILE A 196 -0.44 8.28 4.80
N LEU A 197 0.57 7.62 4.22
CA LEU A 197 0.92 6.26 4.58
C LEU A 197 2.09 6.27 5.56
N SER A 198 1.90 5.64 6.72
CA SER A 198 2.93 5.54 7.75
C SER A 198 3.91 4.39 7.46
N SER A 199 4.89 4.22 8.35
CA SER A 199 5.86 3.11 8.31
C SER A 199 5.14 1.76 8.28
N ARG A 200 5.65 0.82 7.47
CA ARG A 200 5.16 -0.56 7.37
C ARG A 200 3.66 -0.71 7.08
N ALA A 201 2.96 0.37 6.68
CA ALA A 201 1.52 0.34 6.49
C ALA A 201 1.04 -0.81 5.58
N PHE A 202 1.83 -1.15 4.55
CA PHE A 202 1.61 -2.21 3.56
C PHE A 202 2.86 -3.08 3.37
N GLN A 203 3.61 -3.34 4.44
CA GLN A 203 4.79 -4.20 4.38
C GLN A 203 4.38 -5.62 3.96
N TYR A 204 5.19 -6.27 3.10
CA TYR A 204 4.96 -7.62 2.59
C TYR A 204 3.61 -7.86 1.91
N CYS A 205 2.97 -6.80 1.40
CA CYS A 205 1.73 -6.92 0.65
C CYS A 205 1.93 -7.47 -0.75
N SER A 206 0.83 -7.98 -1.32
CA SER A 206 0.75 -8.31 -2.75
C SER A 206 -0.39 -7.53 -3.41
N ALA A 207 -0.13 -6.95 -4.60
CA ALA A 207 -1.16 -6.28 -5.39
C ALA A 207 -0.90 -6.37 -6.89
N SER A 208 -1.98 -6.41 -7.69
CA SER A 208 -1.89 -6.29 -9.14
C SER A 208 -1.65 -4.85 -9.57
N THR A 209 -2.37 -3.90 -8.98
CA THR A 209 -2.19 -2.47 -9.27
C THR A 209 -2.15 -1.63 -8.00
N LEU A 210 -1.40 -0.54 -8.06
CA LEU A 210 -1.27 0.45 -7.01
C LEU A 210 -1.34 1.84 -7.62
N SER A 211 -2.31 2.65 -7.18
CA SER A 211 -2.49 4.02 -7.63
C SER A 211 -2.77 4.99 -6.49
N PHE A 212 -2.41 6.25 -6.67
CA PHE A 212 -2.46 7.27 -5.64
C PHE A 212 -3.20 8.53 -6.09
N GLY A 213 -3.99 9.09 -5.19
CA GLY A 213 -4.55 10.42 -5.37
C GLY A 213 -3.51 11.53 -5.22
N SER A 214 -3.87 12.74 -5.69
CA SER A 214 -3.00 13.90 -5.67
C SER A 214 -2.60 14.30 -4.25
N GLY A 215 -1.35 14.73 -4.06
CA GLY A 215 -0.82 15.19 -2.78
C GLY A 215 -0.47 14.04 -1.80
N THR A 216 -0.51 12.79 -2.22
CA THR A 216 -0.20 11.62 -1.37
C THR A 216 1.24 11.65 -0.87
N LYS A 217 1.43 11.27 0.39
CA LYS A 217 2.73 11.16 1.07
C LYS A 217 2.96 9.71 1.49
N ILE A 218 3.94 9.07 0.87
CA ILE A 218 4.28 7.67 1.13
C ILE A 218 5.48 7.63 2.07
N SER A 219 5.29 7.13 3.28
CA SER A 219 6.32 7.08 4.33
C SER A 219 6.78 8.48 4.81
N LYS A 220 7.71 8.51 5.75
CA LYS A 220 8.34 9.74 6.25
C LYS A 220 9.80 9.80 5.81
N VAL A 221 10.35 11.00 5.73
CA VAL A 221 11.79 11.25 5.57
C VAL A 221 12.44 11.28 6.95
N GLY A 222 13.64 10.72 7.06
CA GLY A 222 14.46 10.78 8.30
C GLY A 222 14.19 9.67 9.33
N THR A 223 13.29 8.74 9.04
CA THR A 223 13.03 7.55 9.87
C THR A 223 13.08 6.29 9.02
N PHE A 224 13.35 5.11 9.61
CA PHE A 224 13.18 3.85 8.91
C PHE A 224 11.68 3.62 8.67
N SER A 225 11.15 4.23 7.63
CA SER A 225 9.73 4.14 7.31
C SER A 225 9.57 3.55 5.92
N SER A 226 9.14 2.31 5.88
CA SER A 226 9.12 1.44 4.70
C SER A 226 7.68 1.01 4.40
N ALA A 227 6.85 1.93 3.88
CA ALA A 227 5.41 1.67 3.71
C ALA A 227 5.11 0.38 2.94
N PHE A 228 5.85 0.10 1.85
CA PHE A 228 5.68 -1.07 0.99
C PHE A 228 6.90 -2.01 0.99
N PHE A 229 7.70 -2.02 2.05
CA PHE A 229 8.90 -2.87 2.10
C PHE A 229 8.59 -4.34 1.81
N GLY A 230 9.37 -4.94 0.90
CA GLY A 230 9.26 -6.37 0.59
C GLY A 230 7.97 -6.78 -0.12
N SER A 231 7.15 -5.84 -0.57
CA SER A 231 5.89 -6.11 -1.24
C SER A 231 6.07 -6.54 -2.69
N THR A 232 5.12 -7.34 -3.18
CA THR A 232 5.06 -7.75 -4.60
C THR A 232 3.91 -7.02 -5.28
N ILE A 233 4.22 -6.09 -6.19
CA ILE A 233 3.25 -5.24 -6.88
C ILE A 233 3.51 -5.34 -8.37
N LEU A 234 2.50 -5.63 -9.19
CA LEU A 234 2.72 -5.82 -10.63
C LEU A 234 2.76 -4.50 -11.41
N ASN A 235 1.94 -3.52 -11.02
CA ASN A 235 1.90 -2.22 -11.67
C ASN A 235 1.77 -1.11 -10.60
N ILE A 236 2.60 -0.06 -10.71
CA ILE A 236 2.59 1.10 -9.82
C ILE A 236 2.40 2.36 -10.65
N ASP A 237 1.37 3.14 -10.33
CA ASP A 237 1.20 4.50 -10.82
C ASP A 237 1.47 5.50 -9.67
N LEU A 238 2.54 6.29 -9.81
CA LEU A 238 2.94 7.32 -8.85
C LEU A 238 2.39 8.71 -9.20
N ASN A 239 1.55 8.84 -10.22
CA ASN A 239 0.94 10.12 -10.54
C ASN A 239 0.17 10.67 -9.33
N GLY A 240 0.38 11.96 -9.02
CA GLY A 240 -0.22 12.57 -7.84
C GLY A 240 0.55 12.40 -6.53
N VAL A 241 1.56 11.53 -6.45
CA VAL A 241 2.42 11.42 -5.26
C VAL A 241 3.28 12.66 -5.12
N ALA A 242 3.23 13.29 -3.94
CA ALA A 242 4.03 14.47 -3.61
C ALA A 242 5.33 14.13 -2.85
N LEU A 243 5.29 13.09 -2.02
CA LEU A 243 6.43 12.67 -1.22
C LEU A 243 6.60 11.15 -1.27
N ILE A 244 7.79 10.69 -1.67
CA ILE A 244 8.26 9.32 -1.52
C ILE A 244 9.32 9.33 -0.41
N GLY A 245 9.01 8.75 0.73
CA GLY A 245 9.89 8.78 1.90
C GLY A 245 10.99 7.73 1.88
N ASP A 246 11.72 7.64 2.98
CA ASP A 246 12.85 6.72 3.11
C ASP A 246 12.35 5.26 3.05
N TYR A 247 13.05 4.43 2.27
CA TYR A 247 12.76 3.00 2.09
C TYR A 247 11.33 2.66 1.62
N ALA A 248 10.57 3.61 1.10
CA ALA A 248 9.14 3.47 0.80
C ALA A 248 8.80 2.20 0.01
N PHE A 249 9.58 1.88 -1.02
CA PHE A 249 9.47 0.70 -1.90
C PHE A 249 10.74 -0.15 -1.90
N SER A 250 11.53 -0.09 -0.83
CA SER A 250 12.76 -0.87 -0.73
C SER A 250 12.46 -2.38 -0.78
N ASN A 251 13.28 -3.13 -1.53
CA ASN A 251 13.16 -4.58 -1.66
C ASN A 251 11.81 -5.07 -2.21
N THR A 252 11.06 -4.21 -2.91
CA THR A 252 9.83 -4.60 -3.62
C THR A 252 10.15 -5.36 -4.90
N SER A 253 9.13 -6.03 -5.45
CA SER A 253 9.24 -6.80 -6.69
C SER A 253 7.92 -6.78 -7.47
N GLY A 254 7.93 -7.40 -8.67
CA GLY A 254 6.77 -7.56 -9.52
C GLY A 254 6.76 -6.61 -10.71
N TYR A 255 6.84 -5.29 -10.50
CA TYR A 255 6.90 -4.30 -11.57
C TYR A 255 8.28 -4.26 -12.24
N THR A 256 8.28 -4.00 -13.54
CA THR A 256 9.49 -3.93 -14.36
C THR A 256 9.84 -2.52 -14.80
N SER A 257 8.92 -1.58 -14.64
CA SER A 257 9.13 -0.16 -14.98
C SER A 257 8.51 0.75 -13.94
N ILE A 258 9.09 1.94 -13.77
CA ILE A 258 8.58 2.98 -12.87
C ILE A 258 8.87 4.37 -13.45
N THR A 259 7.92 5.28 -13.27
CA THR A 259 8.10 6.72 -13.53
C THR A 259 8.00 7.47 -12.20
N ILE A 260 8.99 8.29 -11.89
CA ILE A 260 8.96 9.25 -10.80
C ILE A 260 8.47 10.58 -11.37
N PRO A 261 7.21 10.97 -11.15
CA PRO A 261 6.59 12.11 -11.84
C PRO A 261 7.00 13.45 -11.25
N SER A 262 6.71 14.54 -11.98
CA SER A 262 7.01 15.91 -11.58
C SER A 262 6.22 16.39 -10.35
N SER A 263 5.18 15.67 -9.93
CA SER A 263 4.50 15.91 -8.66
C SER A 263 5.36 15.62 -7.43
N VAL A 264 6.45 14.81 -7.58
CA VAL A 264 7.32 14.42 -6.46
C VAL A 264 8.27 15.56 -6.11
N THR A 265 8.03 16.20 -4.98
CA THR A 265 8.84 17.29 -4.41
C THR A 265 9.81 16.82 -3.31
N THR A 266 9.67 15.57 -2.86
CA THR A 266 10.58 14.95 -1.90
C THR A 266 10.79 13.49 -2.27
N PHE A 267 12.06 13.08 -2.45
CA PHE A 267 12.44 11.74 -2.83
C PHE A 267 13.48 11.20 -1.83
N GLY A 268 13.02 10.38 -0.89
CA GLY A 268 13.78 9.91 0.27
C GLY A 268 14.90 8.94 -0.04
N ARG A 269 15.64 8.58 1.02
CA ARG A 269 16.79 7.66 0.96
C ARG A 269 16.32 6.24 0.68
N TYR A 270 17.06 5.50 -0.15
CA TYR A 270 16.83 4.08 -0.39
C TYR A 270 15.39 3.74 -0.85
N ALA A 271 14.66 4.70 -1.41
CA ALA A 271 13.23 4.55 -1.68
C ALA A 271 12.89 3.36 -2.56
N PHE A 272 13.72 3.03 -3.55
CA PHE A 272 13.61 1.88 -4.46
C PHE A 272 14.88 1.03 -4.47
N ASN A 273 15.60 0.95 -3.34
CA ASN A 273 16.82 0.17 -3.32
C ASN A 273 16.51 -1.33 -3.43
N LYS A 274 17.43 -2.07 -4.08
CA LYS A 274 17.35 -3.54 -4.23
C LYS A 274 16.04 -4.03 -4.89
N VAL A 275 15.43 -3.25 -5.78
CA VAL A 275 14.28 -3.70 -6.59
C VAL A 275 14.82 -4.56 -7.74
N SER A 276 14.76 -5.89 -7.56
CA SER A 276 15.43 -6.85 -8.46
C SER A 276 14.73 -7.05 -9.80
N THR A 277 13.43 -6.71 -9.89
CA THR A 277 12.62 -6.85 -11.12
C THR A 277 12.60 -5.57 -11.97
N LEU A 278 13.07 -4.43 -11.44
CA LEU A 278 13.00 -3.13 -12.07
C LEU A 278 14.04 -3.01 -13.20
N ASN A 279 13.57 -2.96 -14.45
CA ASN A 279 14.40 -2.86 -15.64
C ASN A 279 14.45 -1.44 -16.20
N SER A 280 13.35 -0.70 -16.17
CA SER A 280 13.24 0.64 -16.75
C SER A 280 12.83 1.67 -15.73
N VAL A 281 13.55 2.78 -15.67
CA VAL A 281 13.25 3.91 -14.79
C VAL A 281 13.18 5.18 -15.61
N THR A 282 12.12 5.95 -15.41
CA THR A 282 12.02 7.35 -15.84
C THR A 282 12.03 8.23 -14.59
N ILE A 283 13.00 9.14 -14.49
CA ILE A 283 13.01 10.19 -13.46
C ILE A 283 12.58 11.52 -14.07
N ASP A 284 11.50 12.08 -13.56
CA ASP A 284 10.97 13.38 -14.00
C ASP A 284 10.45 14.21 -12.80
N TYR A 285 11.02 13.99 -11.60
CA TYR A 285 10.66 14.69 -10.38
C TYR A 285 10.85 16.22 -10.50
N ASP A 286 10.19 16.97 -9.59
CA ASP A 286 10.26 18.44 -9.55
C ASP A 286 11.71 18.97 -9.53
N SER A 287 11.96 20.03 -10.25
CA SER A 287 13.30 20.64 -10.38
C SER A 287 13.93 21.06 -9.03
N ASN A 288 13.07 21.39 -8.04
CA ASN A 288 13.45 21.76 -6.68
C ASN A 288 13.26 20.62 -5.67
N ALA A 289 13.08 19.38 -6.14
CA ALA A 289 12.84 18.27 -5.24
C ALA A 289 13.97 18.11 -4.22
N THR A 290 13.57 17.89 -2.96
CA THR A 290 14.50 17.46 -1.91
C THR A 290 14.86 16.00 -2.14
N LEU A 291 16.13 15.73 -2.47
CA LEU A 291 16.65 14.40 -2.75
C LEU A 291 17.38 13.83 -1.53
N GLY A 292 17.03 12.61 -1.15
CA GLY A 292 17.86 11.78 -0.29
C GLY A 292 19.07 11.23 -1.05
N TYR A 293 19.53 10.04 -0.66
CA TYR A 293 20.62 9.34 -1.35
C TYR A 293 20.23 7.86 -1.58
N ASN A 294 20.95 7.17 -2.52
CA ASN A 294 20.77 5.74 -2.79
C ASN A 294 19.35 5.35 -3.22
N GLN A 295 18.58 6.22 -3.87
CA GLN A 295 17.17 5.94 -4.19
C GLN A 295 16.98 4.63 -4.95
N PHE A 296 17.84 4.31 -5.92
CA PHE A 296 17.81 3.08 -6.72
C PHE A 296 19.04 2.18 -6.51
N PHE A 297 19.72 2.32 -5.37
CA PHE A 297 20.94 1.57 -5.07
C PHE A 297 20.76 0.05 -5.27
N SER A 298 21.70 -0.56 -6.00
CA SER A 298 21.71 -2.02 -6.28
C SER A 298 20.43 -2.55 -6.94
N SER A 299 19.70 -1.73 -7.70
CA SER A 299 18.54 -2.18 -8.48
C SER A 299 18.96 -2.69 -9.87
N SER A 300 18.12 -3.56 -10.47
CA SER A 300 18.44 -4.27 -11.71
C SER A 300 18.22 -3.45 -12.99
N ILE A 301 18.31 -2.13 -12.91
CA ILE A 301 17.99 -1.19 -13.99
C ILE A 301 18.87 -1.44 -15.21
N THR A 302 18.25 -1.61 -16.38
CA THR A 302 18.93 -1.73 -17.70
C THR A 302 18.75 -0.48 -18.55
N SER A 303 17.67 0.30 -18.30
CA SER A 303 17.32 1.51 -19.04
C SER A 303 16.94 2.64 -18.08
N LEU A 304 17.55 3.81 -18.28
CA LEU A 304 17.27 5.03 -17.54
C LEU A 304 16.91 6.15 -18.51
N THR A 305 15.73 6.77 -18.29
CA THR A 305 15.32 8.00 -18.95
C THR A 305 15.31 9.13 -17.92
N ILE A 306 15.93 10.25 -18.25
CA ILE A 306 15.90 11.47 -17.43
C ILE A 306 14.99 12.47 -18.17
N GLY A 307 13.91 12.88 -17.53
CA GLY A 307 12.93 13.81 -18.06
C GLY A 307 13.41 15.26 -18.08
N SER A 308 12.50 16.16 -18.36
CA SER A 308 12.81 17.59 -18.56
C SER A 308 12.78 18.44 -17.28
N HIS A 309 12.15 17.95 -16.20
CA HIS A 309 12.00 18.70 -14.95
C HIS A 309 13.24 18.62 -14.03
N PRO A 310 13.92 17.48 -13.85
CA PRO A 310 15.09 17.39 -12.98
C PRO A 310 16.22 18.32 -13.45
N THR A 311 16.81 19.04 -12.51
CA THR A 311 18.03 19.87 -12.75
C THR A 311 19.29 19.24 -12.14
N SER A 312 19.11 18.22 -11.30
CA SER A 312 20.21 17.51 -10.63
C SER A 312 19.95 16.02 -10.55
N ILE A 313 21.03 15.22 -10.44
CA ILE A 313 20.96 13.79 -10.13
C ILE A 313 21.49 13.61 -8.70
N GLY A 314 20.74 12.91 -7.85
CA GLY A 314 21.01 12.77 -6.42
C GLY A 314 22.28 11.97 -6.09
N GLU A 315 22.76 12.12 -4.85
CA GLU A 315 23.92 11.40 -4.34
C GLU A 315 23.68 9.88 -4.35
N SER A 316 24.62 9.13 -4.92
CA SER A 316 24.56 7.67 -5.05
C SER A 316 23.24 7.13 -5.63
N MET A 317 22.47 7.96 -6.34
CA MET A 317 21.09 7.64 -6.77
C MET A 317 21.01 6.30 -7.51
N PHE A 318 21.94 6.02 -8.42
CA PHE A 318 22.03 4.80 -9.22
C PHE A 318 23.30 3.99 -8.93
N SER A 319 23.95 4.21 -7.78
CA SER A 319 25.15 3.45 -7.44
C SER A 319 24.89 1.95 -7.42
N ASN A 320 25.85 1.18 -7.94
CA ASN A 320 25.78 -0.27 -8.08
C ASN A 320 24.59 -0.79 -8.95
N CYS A 321 24.12 0.02 -9.93
CA CYS A 321 23.20 -0.44 -10.98
C CYS A 321 24.00 -1.15 -12.09
N THR A 322 24.48 -2.35 -11.81
CA THR A 322 25.46 -3.06 -12.64
C THR A 322 24.94 -3.53 -13.98
N LYS A 323 23.63 -3.47 -14.22
CA LYS A 323 22.98 -3.85 -15.48
C LYS A 323 22.71 -2.67 -16.42
N LEU A 324 22.92 -1.43 -15.98
CA LEU A 324 22.75 -0.24 -16.80
C LEU A 324 23.82 -0.21 -17.89
N THR A 325 23.41 -0.25 -19.17
CA THR A 325 24.34 -0.36 -20.29
C THR A 325 24.67 0.96 -20.96
N THR A 326 23.72 1.87 -21.00
CA THR A 326 23.88 3.20 -21.61
C THR A 326 23.32 4.27 -20.70
N LEU A 327 23.96 5.42 -20.68
CA LEU A 327 23.52 6.57 -19.90
C LEU A 327 23.48 7.81 -20.79
N VAL A 328 22.32 8.47 -20.84
CA VAL A 328 22.14 9.76 -21.53
C VAL A 328 21.79 10.83 -20.49
N ILE A 329 22.61 11.85 -20.36
CA ILE A 329 22.40 13.02 -19.51
C ILE A 329 21.90 14.16 -20.39
N PRO A 330 20.62 14.57 -20.25
CA PRO A 330 20.06 15.67 -21.05
C PRO A 330 20.59 17.03 -20.60
N SER A 331 20.43 18.05 -21.44
CA SER A 331 20.99 19.39 -21.24
C SER A 331 20.42 20.19 -20.06
N ASN A 332 19.27 19.77 -19.50
CA ASN A 332 18.69 20.39 -18.31
C ASN A 332 19.41 20.04 -16.99
N ILE A 333 20.26 19.02 -16.97
CA ILE A 333 20.99 18.64 -15.77
C ILE A 333 22.17 19.57 -15.54
N SER A 334 22.14 20.37 -14.48
CA SER A 334 23.20 21.28 -14.08
C SER A 334 24.18 20.70 -13.07
N SER A 335 23.80 19.63 -12.36
CA SER A 335 24.66 18.95 -11.38
C SER A 335 24.43 17.46 -11.30
N ILE A 336 25.52 16.70 -11.09
CA ILE A 336 25.52 15.26 -10.82
C ILE A 336 26.26 15.06 -9.51
N ASN A 337 25.54 14.64 -8.45
CA ASN A 337 26.08 14.56 -7.12
C ASN A 337 27.00 13.35 -6.94
N SER A 338 27.73 13.33 -5.82
CA SER A 338 28.76 12.32 -5.53
C SER A 338 28.23 10.90 -5.70
N SER A 339 29.04 10.03 -6.29
CA SER A 339 28.80 8.59 -6.46
C SER A 339 27.51 8.24 -7.22
N ALA A 340 26.87 9.20 -7.95
CA ALA A 340 25.56 8.99 -8.56
C ALA A 340 25.46 7.73 -9.44
N PHE A 341 26.57 7.37 -10.14
CA PHE A 341 26.68 6.17 -10.99
C PHE A 341 27.91 5.32 -10.61
N LEU A 342 28.38 5.43 -9.36
CA LEU A 342 29.50 4.61 -8.85
C LEU A 342 29.16 3.12 -9.00
N ASP A 343 30.13 2.32 -9.45
CA ASP A 343 29.99 0.87 -9.65
C ASP A 343 28.92 0.45 -10.68
N CYS A 344 28.49 1.32 -11.59
CA CYS A 344 27.68 0.94 -12.74
C CYS A 344 28.53 0.22 -13.81
N SER A 345 29.03 -0.96 -13.45
CA SER A 345 30.05 -1.69 -14.24
C SER A 345 29.54 -2.22 -15.59
N GLY A 346 28.23 -2.21 -15.83
CA GLY A 346 27.63 -2.58 -17.11
C GLY A 346 27.69 -1.49 -18.19
N LEU A 347 28.03 -0.23 -17.83
CA LEU A 347 28.02 0.88 -18.78
C LEU A 347 29.04 0.69 -19.92
N THR A 348 28.54 0.82 -21.13
CA THR A 348 29.34 0.77 -22.38
C THR A 348 29.50 2.15 -23.01
N SER A 349 28.65 3.11 -22.67
CA SER A 349 28.75 4.50 -23.12
C SER A 349 27.99 5.45 -22.19
N ILE A 350 28.50 6.67 -22.09
CA ILE A 350 27.86 7.80 -21.41
C ILE A 350 27.79 8.95 -22.40
N THR A 351 26.61 9.54 -22.62
CA THR A 351 26.43 10.72 -23.46
C THR A 351 25.90 11.88 -22.61
N VAL A 352 26.54 13.03 -22.72
CA VAL A 352 26.15 14.26 -21.99
C VAL A 352 25.88 15.35 -23.00
N HIS A 353 24.64 15.86 -23.04
CA HIS A 353 24.21 16.85 -24.03
C HIS A 353 24.42 18.31 -23.64
N ASN A 354 24.97 18.56 -22.45
CA ASN A 354 25.24 19.92 -21.99
C ASN A 354 26.42 20.54 -22.76
N ALA A 355 26.23 21.74 -23.31
CA ALA A 355 27.32 22.51 -23.88
C ALA A 355 28.32 23.00 -22.81
N THR A 356 27.83 23.29 -21.59
CA THR A 356 28.68 23.60 -20.43
C THR A 356 28.70 22.39 -19.50
N PRO A 357 29.88 21.92 -19.04
CA PRO A 357 29.96 20.78 -18.12
C PRO A 357 29.13 20.98 -16.87
N PRO A 358 28.19 20.06 -16.53
CA PRO A 358 27.51 20.09 -15.26
C PRO A 358 28.51 20.01 -14.08
N THR A 359 28.14 20.56 -12.95
CA THR A 359 28.92 20.32 -11.71
C THR A 359 28.97 18.83 -11.42
N LEU A 360 30.18 18.28 -11.25
CA LEU A 360 30.39 16.87 -11.00
C LEU A 360 30.88 16.64 -9.57
N GLY A 361 30.18 15.80 -8.81
CA GLY A 361 30.57 15.37 -7.48
C GLY A 361 31.75 14.40 -7.48
N TYR A 362 32.08 13.87 -6.31
CA TYR A 362 33.17 12.93 -6.12
C TYR A 362 32.78 11.53 -6.63
N GLN A 363 33.67 10.82 -7.35
CA GLN A 363 33.54 9.43 -7.81
C GLN A 363 32.28 9.11 -8.65
N VAL A 364 31.74 10.08 -9.38
CA VAL A 364 30.44 9.90 -10.09
C VAL A 364 30.47 8.74 -11.06
N PHE A 365 31.54 8.56 -11.85
CA PHE A 365 31.70 7.52 -12.87
C PHE A 365 32.85 6.55 -12.57
N ASP A 366 33.19 6.38 -11.30
CA ASP A 366 34.20 5.39 -10.92
C ASP A 366 33.62 3.97 -11.12
N ASN A 367 34.48 3.04 -11.56
CA ASN A 367 34.14 1.66 -11.84
C ASN A 367 32.98 1.47 -12.86
N THR A 368 32.86 2.39 -13.83
CA THR A 368 31.89 2.30 -14.93
C THR A 368 32.54 1.70 -16.21
N ASN A 369 33.26 0.59 -16.06
CA ASN A 369 33.89 -0.17 -17.15
C ASN A 369 34.81 0.67 -18.09
N ASN A 370 35.31 1.82 -17.63
CA ASN A 370 36.09 2.78 -18.43
C ASN A 370 35.46 3.14 -19.79
N CYS A 371 34.15 3.06 -19.92
CA CYS A 371 33.43 3.36 -21.15
C CYS A 371 33.66 4.82 -21.59
N PRO A 372 33.54 5.13 -22.90
CA PRO A 372 33.67 6.48 -23.40
C PRO A 372 32.58 7.41 -22.83
N ILE A 373 32.95 8.68 -22.67
CA ILE A 373 32.04 9.76 -22.27
C ILE A 373 31.94 10.72 -23.46
N TYR A 374 30.82 10.71 -24.14
CA TYR A 374 30.54 11.54 -25.30
C TYR A 374 29.93 12.88 -24.89
N VAL A 375 30.50 13.96 -25.36
CA VAL A 375 30.07 15.34 -25.12
C VAL A 375 29.94 16.13 -26.43
N PRO A 376 29.24 17.27 -26.49
CA PRO A 376 29.18 18.09 -27.68
C PRO A 376 30.59 18.37 -28.23
N PRO A 377 30.82 18.28 -29.56
CA PRO A 377 32.16 18.41 -30.16
C PRO A 377 32.89 19.67 -29.71
N GLU A 378 32.20 20.80 -29.66
CA GLU A 378 32.71 22.12 -29.26
C GLU A 378 33.07 22.22 -27.75
N SER A 379 32.62 21.26 -26.93
CA SER A 379 32.74 21.28 -25.49
C SER A 379 33.83 20.33 -24.95
N VAL A 380 34.48 19.54 -25.81
CA VAL A 380 35.42 18.49 -25.39
C VAL A 380 36.54 19.03 -24.49
N ASP A 381 37.15 20.14 -24.86
CA ASP A 381 38.26 20.72 -24.08
C ASP A 381 37.77 21.33 -22.76
N ALA A 382 36.56 21.92 -22.77
CA ALA A 382 35.94 22.46 -21.56
C ALA A 382 35.66 21.33 -20.55
N TYR A 383 35.13 20.19 -21.01
CA TYR A 383 34.91 19.02 -20.13
C TYR A 383 36.21 18.44 -19.60
N LYS A 384 37.27 18.29 -20.42
CA LYS A 384 38.56 17.77 -19.97
C LYS A 384 39.24 18.65 -18.91
N ALA A 385 38.97 19.98 -18.95
CA ALA A 385 39.52 20.94 -18.01
C ALA A 385 38.64 21.14 -16.76
N ALA A 386 37.35 20.82 -16.82
CA ALA A 386 36.41 21.08 -15.73
C ALA A 386 36.69 20.26 -14.49
N SER A 387 36.49 20.87 -13.31
CA SER A 387 36.65 20.22 -12.01
C SER A 387 35.73 18.98 -11.91
N GLY A 388 36.31 17.88 -11.39
CA GLY A 388 35.64 16.58 -11.33
C GLY A 388 35.68 15.81 -12.65
N TRP A 389 35.46 16.44 -13.80
CA TRP A 389 35.51 15.82 -15.14
C TRP A 389 36.92 15.51 -15.59
N SER A 390 37.91 16.33 -15.19
CA SER A 390 39.31 16.15 -15.51
C SER A 390 39.88 14.78 -15.09
N LYS A 391 39.32 14.18 -14.05
CA LYS A 391 39.59 12.79 -13.64
C LYS A 391 39.30 11.77 -14.75
N TYR A 392 38.35 12.06 -15.61
CA TYR A 392 37.88 11.19 -16.71
C TYR A 392 38.34 11.66 -18.09
N ALA A 393 39.29 12.61 -18.15
CA ALA A 393 39.71 13.28 -19.39
C ALA A 393 40.09 12.31 -20.54
N SER A 394 40.72 11.16 -20.20
CA SER A 394 41.08 10.15 -21.21
C SER A 394 39.89 9.44 -21.85
N ARG A 395 38.73 9.50 -21.25
CA ARG A 395 37.47 8.88 -21.73
C ARG A 395 36.59 9.87 -22.50
N ILE A 396 36.84 11.19 -22.36
CA ILE A 396 36.00 12.25 -22.95
C ILE A 396 36.27 12.39 -24.45
N GLN A 397 35.22 12.25 -25.24
CA GLN A 397 35.25 12.29 -26.70
C GLN A 397 34.07 13.10 -27.27
N ALA A 398 34.19 13.57 -28.52
CA ALA A 398 33.06 14.17 -29.22
C ALA A 398 31.94 13.15 -29.47
N ILE A 399 30.69 13.58 -29.42
CA ILE A 399 29.54 12.80 -29.88
C ILE A 399 29.78 12.47 -31.36
N PRO A 400 29.70 11.18 -31.74
CA PRO A 400 29.84 10.78 -33.17
C PRO A 400 28.78 11.47 -34.02
N THR A 401 29.21 11.97 -35.17
CA THR A 401 28.33 12.61 -36.20
C THR A 401 27.54 11.55 -36.97
#